data_43347c4d263decf9b82c2ff93dbc54b9
#
_entry.id   43347c4d263decf9b82c2ff93dbc54b9
#
_cell.length_a   1.000
_cell.length_b   1.000
_cell.length_c   1.000
_cell.angle_alpha   90.00
_cell.angle_beta   90.00
_cell.angle_gamma   90.00
#
_symmetry.space_group_name_H-M   'P 1'
#
loop_
_entity.id
_entity.type
_entity.pdbx_description
1 polymer ?
#
loop_
_entity_poly.entity_id
_entity_poly.type
_entity_poly.pdbx_seq_one_letter_code
_entity_poly.pdbx_strand_id
1 'polypeptide(L)'
;DRAEQLAYDEHINAVMIQNDVLSTAAEEGREEGRQEGREEGRQEGRQEGRQEGLAEGLEQGKQEKNIENARTMKALNISSEVIHQVTGLAIKDIEEL
;
A
#
# COMPACT_ATOMS: atom_id res chain seq x y z
N ASP A 1 -24.14 25.25 56.50
CA ASP A 1 -24.75 24.03 57.03
C ASP A 1 -23.93 22.80 56.57
N ARG A 2 -23.72 21.91 57.51
CA ARG A 2 -22.92 20.71 57.29
C ARG A 2 -23.56 19.76 56.27
N ALA A 3 -24.87 19.63 56.29
CA ALA A 3 -25.60 18.80 55.34
C ALA A 3 -25.52 19.33 53.93
N GLU A 4 -25.60 20.65 53.75
CA GLU A 4 -25.46 21.30 52.46
C GLU A 4 -24.03 21.14 51.92
N GLN A 5 -23.02 21.24 52.78
CA GLN A 5 -21.63 21.06 52.40
C GLN A 5 -21.36 19.64 51.94
N LEU A 6 -21.87 18.63 52.62
CA LEU A 6 -21.74 17.24 52.24
C LEU A 6 -22.42 16.95 50.90
N ALA A 7 -23.61 17.47 50.69
CA ALA A 7 -24.32 17.32 49.39
C ALA A 7 -23.56 17.94 48.22
N TYR A 8 -22.95 19.12 48.45
CA TYR A 8 -22.15 19.80 47.46
C TYR A 8 -20.88 19.00 47.12
N ASP A 9 -20.18 18.49 48.14
CA ASP A 9 -18.96 17.68 47.95
C ASP A 9 -19.26 16.38 47.21
N GLU A 10 -20.35 15.73 47.51
CA GLU A 10 -20.80 14.50 46.82
C GLU A 10 -21.11 14.80 45.31
N HIS A 11 -21.77 15.92 45.05
CA HIS A 11 -22.09 16.36 43.71
C HIS A 11 -20.82 16.62 42.88
N ILE A 12 -19.86 17.34 43.45
CA ILE A 12 -18.56 17.62 42.81
C ILE A 12 -17.81 16.32 42.51
N ASN A 13 -17.75 15.40 43.45
CA ASN A 13 -17.08 14.12 43.27
C ASN A 13 -17.74 13.31 42.13
N ALA A 14 -19.07 13.29 42.04
CA ALA A 14 -19.79 12.61 40.96
C ALA A 14 -19.47 13.23 39.58
N VAL A 15 -19.39 14.55 39.50
CA VAL A 15 -19.03 15.26 38.26
C VAL A 15 -17.59 14.95 37.85
N MET A 16 -16.66 14.95 38.80
CA MET A 16 -15.25 14.64 38.55
C MET A 16 -15.06 13.19 38.03
N ILE A 17 -15.73 12.23 38.64
CA ILE A 17 -15.70 10.82 38.22
C ILE A 17 -16.27 10.69 36.80
N GLN A 18 -17.39 11.36 36.50
CA GLN A 18 -17.97 11.32 35.16
C GLN A 18 -17.06 11.91 34.12
N ASN A 19 -16.38 13.01 34.41
CA ASN A 19 -15.40 13.63 33.50
C ASN A 19 -14.21 12.71 33.24
N ASP A 20 -13.72 12.01 34.27
CA ASP A 20 -12.62 11.06 34.15
C ASP A 20 -13.01 9.88 33.26
N VAL A 21 -14.22 9.35 33.41
CA VAL A 21 -14.75 8.27 32.57
C VAL A 21 -14.85 8.72 31.12
N LEU A 22 -15.37 9.90 30.84
CA LEU A 22 -15.50 10.45 29.49
C LEU A 22 -14.13 10.69 28.86
N SER A 23 -13.16 11.19 29.62
CA SER A 23 -11.80 11.42 29.18
C SER A 23 -11.11 10.10 28.80
N THR A 24 -11.24 9.08 29.64
CA THR A 24 -10.70 7.74 29.38
C THR A 24 -11.33 7.11 28.12
N ALA A 25 -12.65 7.22 27.97
CA ALA A 25 -13.34 6.71 26.77
C ALA A 25 -12.86 7.42 25.50
N ALA A 26 -12.63 8.73 25.56
CA ALA A 26 -12.09 9.48 24.42
C ALA A 26 -10.66 9.06 24.06
N GLU A 27 -9.82 8.80 25.04
CA GLU A 27 -8.45 8.32 24.83
C GLU A 27 -8.44 6.92 24.23
N GLU A 28 -9.26 6.03 24.73
CA GLU A 28 -9.42 4.67 24.19
C GLU A 28 -9.91 4.71 22.74
N GLY A 29 -10.90 5.54 22.44
CA GLY A 29 -11.41 5.70 21.08
C GLY A 29 -10.36 6.23 20.12
N ARG A 30 -9.53 7.18 20.55
CA ARG A 30 -8.42 7.69 19.73
C ARG A 30 -7.35 6.63 19.48
N GLU A 31 -7.03 5.82 20.50
CA GLU A 31 -6.04 4.75 20.37
C GLU A 31 -6.55 3.66 19.42
N GLU A 32 -7.80 3.23 19.55
CA GLU A 32 -8.44 2.29 18.64
C GLU A 32 -8.43 2.81 17.20
N GLY A 33 -8.78 4.08 17.00
CA GLY A 33 -8.75 4.71 15.68
C GLY A 33 -7.36 4.75 15.06
N ARG A 34 -6.34 5.00 15.87
CA ARG A 34 -4.95 4.96 15.39
C ARG A 34 -4.51 3.56 14.99
N GLN A 35 -4.87 2.56 15.79
CA GLN A 35 -4.54 1.17 15.47
C GLN A 35 -5.24 0.69 14.20
N GLU A 36 -6.53 1.00 14.06
CA GLU A 36 -7.30 0.69 12.85
C GLU A 36 -6.70 1.38 11.62
N GLY A 37 -6.36 2.65 11.74
CA GLY A 37 -5.73 3.41 10.66
C GLY A 37 -4.39 2.83 10.23
N ARG A 38 -3.55 2.41 11.18
CA ARG A 38 -2.27 1.75 10.88
C ARG A 38 -2.47 0.41 10.18
N GLU A 39 -3.44 -0.37 10.64
CA GLU A 39 -3.73 -1.68 10.06
C GLU A 39 -4.26 -1.53 8.64
N GLU A 40 -5.20 -0.62 8.41
CA GLU A 40 -5.72 -0.31 7.08
C GLU A 40 -4.61 0.18 6.14
N GLY A 41 -3.77 1.10 6.60
CA GLY A 41 -2.64 1.61 5.83
C GLY A 41 -1.63 0.53 5.49
N ARG A 42 -1.37 -0.40 6.41
CA ARG A 42 -0.48 -1.54 6.17
C ARG A 42 -1.05 -2.49 5.12
N GLN A 43 -2.34 -2.78 5.19
CA GLN A 43 -3.01 -3.65 4.22
C GLN A 43 -3.04 -3.02 2.84
N GLU A 44 -3.38 -1.73 2.74
CA GLU A 44 -3.37 -0.99 1.48
C GLU A 44 -1.97 -0.96 0.86
N GLY A 45 -0.95 -0.68 1.68
CA GLY A 45 0.44 -0.68 1.24
C GLY A 45 0.90 -2.04 0.72
N ARG A 46 0.49 -3.14 1.36
CA ARG A 46 0.80 -4.50 0.89
C ARG A 46 0.12 -4.80 -0.44
N GLN A 47 -1.14 -4.40 -0.60
CA GLN A 47 -1.87 -4.61 -1.85
C GLN A 47 -1.26 -3.82 -3.00
N GLU A 48 -0.95 -2.54 -2.78
CA GLU A 48 -0.31 -1.69 -3.77
C GLU A 48 1.07 -2.24 -4.16
N GLY A 49 1.89 -2.61 -3.18
CA GLY A 49 3.20 -3.18 -3.42
C GLY A 49 3.13 -4.49 -4.19
N ARG A 50 2.16 -5.34 -3.89
CA ARG A 50 1.94 -6.61 -4.61
C ARG A 50 1.51 -6.37 -6.04
N GLN A 51 0.61 -5.42 -6.28
CA GLN A 51 0.15 -5.06 -7.61
C GLN A 51 1.26 -4.46 -8.46
N GLU A 52 2.04 -3.54 -7.89
CA GLU A 52 3.20 -2.94 -8.56
C GLU A 52 4.26 -3.99 -8.90
N GLY A 53 4.58 -4.87 -7.95
CA GLY A 53 5.54 -5.94 -8.17
C GLY A 53 5.08 -6.92 -9.24
N LEU A 54 3.80 -7.25 -9.27
CA LEU A 54 3.23 -8.12 -10.31
C LEU A 54 3.29 -7.44 -11.68
N ALA A 55 2.93 -6.16 -11.77
CA ALA A 55 2.98 -5.40 -13.02
C ALA A 55 4.41 -5.28 -13.55
N GLU A 56 5.38 -4.95 -12.68
CA GLU A 56 6.81 -4.90 -13.06
C GLU A 56 7.31 -6.26 -13.51
N GLY A 57 6.97 -7.33 -12.79
CA GLY A 57 7.37 -8.69 -13.16
C GLY A 57 6.82 -9.13 -14.51
N LEU A 58 5.55 -8.80 -14.81
CA LEU A 58 4.95 -9.07 -16.11
C LEU A 58 5.65 -8.30 -17.22
N GLU A 59 5.96 -7.02 -17.00
CA GLU A 59 6.65 -6.20 -17.99
C GLU A 59 8.06 -6.72 -18.26
N GLN A 60 8.82 -7.04 -17.22
CA GLN A 60 10.14 -7.64 -17.36
C GLN A 60 10.10 -8.97 -18.09
N GLY A 61 9.12 -9.82 -17.76
CA GLY A 61 8.92 -11.10 -18.42
C GLY A 61 8.63 -10.96 -19.91
N LYS A 62 7.80 -9.98 -20.28
CA LYS A 62 7.52 -9.67 -21.69
C LYS A 62 8.78 -9.22 -22.44
N GLN A 63 9.58 -8.33 -21.81
CA GLN A 63 10.81 -7.85 -22.41
C GLN A 63 11.83 -8.98 -22.60
N GLU A 64 12.02 -9.81 -21.58
CA GLU A 64 12.91 -10.98 -21.69
C GLU A 64 12.47 -11.93 -22.78
N LYS A 65 11.17 -12.18 -22.88
CA LYS A 65 10.60 -13.04 -23.91
C LYS A 65 10.78 -12.45 -25.31
N ASN A 66 10.58 -11.16 -25.44
CA ASN A 66 10.80 -10.45 -26.70
C ASN A 66 12.27 -10.52 -27.14
N ILE A 67 13.21 -10.33 -26.21
CA ILE A 67 14.63 -10.45 -26.48
C ILE A 67 15.00 -11.87 -26.89
N GLU A 68 14.51 -12.88 -26.17
CA GLU A 68 14.72 -14.28 -26.50
C GLU A 68 14.19 -14.61 -27.91
N ASN A 69 12.97 -14.17 -28.23
CA ASN A 69 12.37 -14.36 -29.54
C ASN A 69 13.18 -13.64 -30.62
N ALA A 70 13.65 -12.42 -30.36
CA ALA A 70 14.48 -11.67 -31.30
C ALA A 70 15.80 -12.37 -31.60
N ARG A 71 16.45 -12.95 -30.60
CA ARG A 71 17.68 -13.73 -30.78
C ARG A 71 17.44 -14.96 -31.64
N THR A 72 16.35 -15.67 -31.38
CA THR A 72 15.96 -16.86 -32.16
C THR A 72 15.69 -16.48 -33.62
N MET A 73 14.94 -15.41 -33.84
CA MET A 73 14.62 -14.93 -35.18
C MET A 73 15.88 -14.47 -35.92
N LYS A 74 16.80 -13.80 -35.23
CA LYS A 74 18.08 -13.38 -35.80
C LYS A 74 18.93 -14.58 -36.21
N ALA A 75 18.96 -15.63 -35.38
CA ALA A 75 19.65 -16.88 -35.68
C ALA A 75 19.07 -17.59 -36.92
N LEU A 76 17.78 -17.40 -37.19
CA LEU A 76 17.11 -17.90 -38.37
C LEU A 76 17.27 -17.02 -39.61
N ASN A 77 18.09 -15.99 -39.53
CA ASN A 77 18.35 -15.01 -40.60
C ASN A 77 17.12 -14.19 -41.00
N ILE A 78 16.20 -13.96 -40.07
CA ILE A 78 15.06 -13.08 -40.30
C ILE A 78 15.58 -11.63 -40.25
N SER A 79 15.04 -10.76 -41.10
CA SER A 79 15.50 -9.35 -41.15
C SER A 79 15.16 -8.60 -39.85
N SER A 80 16.01 -7.64 -39.51
CA SER A 80 15.80 -6.79 -38.33
C SER A 80 14.47 -6.04 -38.38
N GLU A 81 14.02 -5.65 -39.56
CA GLU A 81 12.75 -4.95 -39.75
C GLU A 81 11.55 -5.85 -39.36
N VAL A 82 11.58 -7.10 -39.74
CA VAL A 82 10.54 -8.06 -39.39
C VAL A 82 10.58 -8.36 -37.89
N ILE A 83 11.77 -8.55 -37.34
CA ILE A 83 11.93 -8.77 -35.91
C ILE A 83 11.37 -7.59 -35.11
N HIS A 84 11.64 -6.36 -35.54
CA HIS A 84 11.08 -5.14 -34.94
C HIS A 84 9.54 -5.15 -34.97
N GLN A 85 8.94 -5.53 -36.09
CA GLN A 85 7.48 -5.59 -36.20
C GLN A 85 6.87 -6.63 -35.27
N VAL A 86 7.52 -7.78 -35.07
CA VAL A 86 7.01 -8.87 -34.23
C VAL A 86 7.25 -8.61 -32.75
N THR A 87 8.42 -8.13 -32.37
CA THR A 87 8.82 -8.00 -30.98
C THR A 87 8.61 -6.60 -30.42
N GLY A 88 8.54 -5.58 -31.26
CA GLY A 88 8.48 -4.18 -30.84
C GLY A 88 9.82 -3.61 -30.38
N LEU A 89 10.91 -4.39 -30.42
CA LEU A 89 12.24 -3.92 -30.06
C LEU A 89 12.78 -2.96 -31.12
N ALA A 90 13.58 -1.99 -30.69
CA ALA A 90 14.23 -1.07 -31.63
C ALA A 90 15.22 -1.83 -32.52
N ILE A 91 15.29 -1.45 -33.79
CA ILE A 91 16.19 -2.08 -34.75
C ILE A 91 17.64 -2.06 -34.27
N LYS A 92 18.05 -0.95 -33.66
CA LYS A 92 19.39 -0.80 -33.08
C LYS A 92 19.67 -1.87 -32.02
N ASP A 93 18.71 -2.11 -31.12
CA ASP A 93 18.83 -3.12 -30.08
C ASP A 93 18.89 -4.53 -30.67
N ILE A 94 18.13 -4.81 -31.71
CA ILE A 94 18.15 -6.09 -32.41
C ILE A 94 19.53 -6.34 -33.07
N GLU A 95 20.10 -5.32 -33.66
CA GLU A 95 21.42 -5.42 -34.29
C GLU A 95 22.53 -5.71 -33.28
N GLU A 96 22.38 -5.26 -32.05
CA GLU A 96 23.33 -5.48 -30.95
C GLU A 96 23.19 -6.86 -30.29
N LEU A 97 22.17 -7.64 -30.60
CA LEU A 97 21.94 -8.96 -30.00
C LEU A 97 22.94 -10.03 -30.51
#